data_eea95ccd0864a0f0fd35279e460110f2
#
_entry.id   eea95ccd0864a0f0fd35279e460110f2
#
_cell.length_a   1.000
_cell.length_b   1.000
_cell.length_c   1.000
_cell.angle_alpha   90.00
_cell.angle_beta   90.00
_cell.angle_gamma   90.00
#
_symmetry.space_group_name_H-M   'P 1'
#
loop_
_entity.id
_entity.type
_entity.pdbx_description
1 polymer ?
#
loop_
_entity_poly.entity_id
_entity_poly.type
_entity_poly.pdbx_seq_one_letter_code
_entity_poly.pdbx_strand_id
1 'polypeptide(L)'
;MANVNHSTLTDPYLHEPKGVATASAGSLYYADGSGSGAWNHAHHYVGGYVDFDSASPESQAITTTFSALDPTFALAENSGFTALSSPNARIRYDEPEAMIATLSFSTSIRHAAGGSRDVELALYQNGTIINGAHVIQTTGNSDWNNVTLVGQVELAQNDYIEVFAKASQSLTLETASAFLTIKGVFKP
;
A
#
# COMPACT_ATOMS: atom_id res chain seq x y z
N MET A 1 43.74 18.96 21.72
CA MET A 1 42.65 19.53 20.92
C MET A 1 42.07 20.69 21.70
N ALA A 2 41.95 21.87 21.10
CA ALA A 2 41.32 23.01 21.76
C ALA A 2 39.83 22.71 21.95
N ASN A 3 39.36 22.95 23.17
CA ASN A 3 37.92 22.81 23.48
C ASN A 3 37.20 24.04 22.88
N VAL A 4 36.57 23.87 21.73
CA VAL A 4 35.88 24.97 21.06
C VAL A 4 34.54 25.17 21.76
N ASN A 5 34.27 26.38 22.22
CA ASN A 5 32.98 26.71 22.81
C ASN A 5 31.91 26.80 21.70
N HIS A 6 31.01 25.88 21.71
CA HIS A 6 29.92 25.77 20.70
C HIS A 6 29.03 27.02 20.59
N SER A 7 28.93 27.79 21.68
CA SER A 7 28.15 29.03 21.69
C SER A 7 28.75 30.18 20.86
N THR A 8 30.01 30.04 20.45
CA THR A 8 30.72 31.02 19.63
C THR A 8 30.88 30.60 18.17
N LEU A 9 30.42 29.41 17.81
CA LEU A 9 30.45 28.95 16.41
C LEU A 9 29.34 29.64 15.64
N THR A 10 29.67 30.13 14.46
CA THR A 10 28.70 30.61 13.48
C THR A 10 28.58 29.59 12.36
N ASP A 11 27.41 29.55 11.73
CA ASP A 11 27.24 28.77 10.51
C ASP A 11 28.38 29.09 9.49
N PRO A 12 29.10 28.12 8.87
CA PRO A 12 28.82 26.67 8.80
C PRO A 12 29.55 25.81 9.87
N TYR A 13 30.02 26.39 10.95
CA TYR A 13 30.80 25.68 11.98
C TYR A 13 29.93 25.13 13.12
N LEU A 14 28.66 25.43 13.12
CA LEU A 14 27.68 24.76 14.00
C LEU A 14 27.65 23.25 13.69
N HIS A 15 27.49 22.45 14.73
CA HIS A 15 27.35 21.00 14.60
C HIS A 15 25.99 20.64 13.97
N GLU A 16 25.76 21.10 12.77
CA GLU A 16 24.63 20.62 12.01
C GLU A 16 24.91 19.20 11.53
N PRO A 17 23.93 18.31 11.53
CA PRO A 17 24.07 17.00 10.93
C PRO A 17 24.53 17.13 9.48
N LYS A 18 25.51 16.31 9.09
CA LYS A 18 26.10 16.35 7.76
C LYS A 18 25.02 16.28 6.67
N GLY A 19 25.04 17.25 5.76
CA GLY A 19 24.10 17.29 4.63
C GLY A 19 22.75 17.94 4.95
N VAL A 20 22.54 18.58 6.10
CA VAL A 20 21.26 19.22 6.44
C VAL A 20 20.82 20.27 5.41
N ALA A 21 21.76 21.01 4.82
CA ALA A 21 21.47 22.03 3.82
C ALA A 21 20.89 21.45 2.49
N THR A 22 21.07 20.17 2.25
CA THR A 22 20.59 19.46 1.06
C THR A 22 19.48 18.46 1.39
N ALA A 23 19.13 18.31 2.66
CA ALA A 23 18.06 17.44 3.08
C ALA A 23 16.69 17.96 2.63
N SER A 24 15.83 17.08 2.16
CA SER A 24 14.44 17.42 1.83
C SER A 24 13.65 17.77 3.09
N ALA A 25 12.68 18.66 2.97
CA ALA A 25 11.80 18.99 4.08
C ALA A 25 11.11 17.72 4.62
N GLY A 26 11.09 17.54 5.95
CA GLY A 26 10.53 16.37 6.60
C GLY A 26 11.46 15.17 6.71
N SER A 27 12.70 15.26 6.21
CA SER A 27 13.71 14.21 6.41
C SER A 27 14.20 14.13 7.84
N LEU A 28 14.49 12.92 8.29
CA LEU A 28 15.18 12.61 9.53
C LEU A 28 16.59 12.08 9.24
N TYR A 29 17.55 12.38 10.12
CA TYR A 29 18.88 11.83 10.01
C TYR A 29 18.95 10.47 10.70
N TYR A 30 19.22 9.43 9.94
CA TYR A 30 19.37 8.07 10.44
C TYR A 30 20.85 7.73 10.56
N ALA A 31 21.28 7.31 11.75
CA ALA A 31 22.63 6.81 11.97
C ALA A 31 22.79 5.42 11.34
N ASP A 32 23.93 5.18 10.68
CA ASP A 32 24.26 3.90 10.04
C ASP A 32 24.96 2.89 10.96
N GLY A 33 25.13 3.24 12.24
CA GLY A 33 25.83 2.42 13.23
C GLY A 33 27.37 2.41 13.10
N SER A 34 27.92 3.05 12.07
CA SER A 34 29.37 3.11 11.80
C SER A 34 29.97 4.51 11.97
N GLY A 35 29.23 5.43 12.57
CA GLY A 35 29.64 6.83 12.82
C GLY A 35 29.26 7.80 11.73
N SER A 36 28.38 7.40 10.83
CA SER A 36 27.78 8.22 9.79
C SER A 36 26.25 8.01 9.74
N GLY A 37 25.58 8.44 8.66
CA GLY A 37 24.16 8.29 8.45
C GLY A 37 23.69 8.99 7.19
N ALA A 38 22.38 8.92 6.95
CA ALA A 38 21.71 9.53 5.81
C ALA A 38 20.44 10.27 6.23
N TRP A 39 20.04 11.25 5.43
CA TRP A 39 18.78 11.95 5.53
C TRP A 39 17.73 11.19 4.73
N ASN A 40 16.68 10.68 5.39
CA ASN A 40 15.60 9.96 4.77
C ASN A 40 14.25 10.36 5.34
N HIS A 41 13.17 10.15 4.59
CA HIS A 41 11.83 10.28 5.12
C HIS A 41 11.55 9.16 6.12
N ALA A 42 10.97 9.52 7.27
CA ALA A 42 10.67 8.54 8.33
C ALA A 42 9.61 7.52 7.92
N HIS A 43 8.69 7.92 7.06
CA HIS A 43 7.53 7.13 6.68
C HIS A 43 7.20 7.33 5.20
N HIS A 44 6.76 6.25 4.57
CA HIS A 44 6.08 6.29 3.29
C HIS A 44 4.63 5.84 3.48
N TYR A 45 3.73 6.45 2.73
CA TYR A 45 2.31 6.15 2.82
C TYR A 45 1.59 6.42 1.52
N VAL A 46 0.52 5.71 1.29
CA VAL A 46 -0.42 5.94 0.20
C VAL A 46 -1.82 5.51 0.62
N GLY A 47 -2.82 6.23 0.15
CA GLY A 47 -4.19 5.77 0.10
C GLY A 47 -4.63 5.71 -1.36
N GLY A 48 -4.95 4.52 -1.86
CA GLY A 48 -5.61 4.33 -3.15
C GLY A 48 -7.07 4.02 -2.92
N TYR A 49 -7.99 4.64 -3.63
CA TYR A 49 -9.41 4.46 -3.43
C TYR A 49 -10.18 4.36 -4.75
N VAL A 50 -11.34 3.73 -4.69
CA VAL A 50 -12.42 3.80 -5.68
C VAL A 50 -13.62 4.40 -4.98
N ASP A 51 -14.23 5.41 -5.59
CA ASP A 51 -15.40 6.07 -5.02
C ASP A 51 -16.59 5.11 -4.89
N PHE A 52 -17.41 5.33 -3.86
CA PHE A 52 -18.63 4.56 -3.68
C PHE A 52 -19.69 4.95 -4.72
N ASP A 53 -20.03 4.01 -5.59
CA ASP A 53 -21.16 4.11 -6.50
C ASP A 53 -21.91 2.76 -6.58
N SER A 54 -22.90 2.59 -5.70
CA SER A 54 -23.72 1.38 -5.68
C SER A 54 -24.72 1.31 -6.85
N ALA A 55 -24.93 2.41 -7.56
CA ALA A 55 -25.79 2.45 -8.74
C ALA A 55 -25.03 2.09 -10.03
N SER A 56 -23.72 2.35 -10.04
CA SER A 56 -22.82 2.05 -11.16
C SER A 56 -21.51 1.44 -10.65
N PRO A 57 -21.54 0.26 -10.00
CA PRO A 57 -20.35 -0.37 -9.46
C PRO A 57 -19.42 -0.85 -10.57
N GLU A 58 -18.13 -0.91 -10.27
CA GLU A 58 -17.20 -1.60 -11.14
C GLU A 58 -17.48 -3.10 -11.13
N SER A 59 -17.44 -3.74 -12.31
CA SER A 59 -17.82 -5.13 -12.48
C SER A 59 -16.70 -5.92 -13.14
N GLN A 60 -16.37 -7.07 -12.56
CA GLN A 60 -15.34 -7.96 -13.09
C GLN A 60 -15.76 -9.43 -12.99
N ALA A 61 -15.53 -10.19 -14.07
CA ALA A 61 -15.70 -11.64 -14.03
C ALA A 61 -14.57 -12.28 -13.23
N ILE A 62 -14.94 -13.08 -12.22
CA ILE A 62 -14.00 -13.89 -11.43
C ILE A 62 -14.36 -15.37 -11.53
N THR A 63 -13.38 -16.23 -11.30
CA THR A 63 -13.50 -17.68 -11.42
C THR A 63 -13.13 -18.38 -10.11
N THR A 64 -12.98 -19.70 -10.15
CA THR A 64 -12.47 -20.48 -9.02
C THR A 64 -10.96 -20.37 -8.82
N THR A 65 -10.27 -19.65 -9.69
CA THR A 65 -8.84 -19.36 -9.59
C THR A 65 -8.64 -17.90 -9.28
N PHE A 66 -7.69 -17.57 -8.43
CA PHE A 66 -7.34 -16.18 -8.13
C PHE A 66 -6.95 -15.42 -9.40
N SER A 67 -7.56 -14.27 -9.58
CA SER A 67 -7.21 -13.28 -10.60
C SER A 67 -7.17 -11.90 -9.97
N ALA A 68 -6.32 -11.02 -10.49
CA ALA A 68 -6.24 -9.65 -10.00
C ALA A 68 -7.60 -8.96 -10.17
N LEU A 69 -8.03 -8.26 -9.12
CA LEU A 69 -9.07 -7.25 -9.26
C LEU A 69 -8.43 -6.03 -9.93
N ASP A 70 -9.19 -5.43 -10.83
CA ASP A 70 -8.71 -4.32 -11.67
C ASP A 70 -9.53 -3.03 -11.44
N PRO A 71 -9.70 -2.58 -10.17
CA PRO A 71 -10.36 -1.31 -9.91
C PRO A 71 -9.46 -0.17 -10.34
N THR A 72 -10.06 0.92 -10.80
CA THR A 72 -9.30 2.14 -11.12
C THR A 72 -9.01 2.91 -9.84
N PHE A 73 -7.85 2.69 -9.23
CA PHE A 73 -7.43 3.44 -8.04
C PHE A 73 -7.05 4.88 -8.37
N ALA A 74 -7.70 5.84 -7.69
CA ALA A 74 -7.18 7.18 -7.54
C ALA A 74 -6.32 7.25 -6.27
N LEU A 75 -5.17 7.91 -6.33
CA LEU A 75 -4.36 8.16 -5.14
C LEU A 75 -4.89 9.38 -4.40
N ALA A 76 -5.14 9.23 -3.09
CA ALA A 76 -5.46 10.34 -2.20
C ALA A 76 -4.16 11.05 -1.77
N GLU A 77 -3.68 10.70 -0.58
CA GLU A 77 -2.37 11.18 -0.08
C GLU A 77 -1.30 10.15 -0.43
N ASN A 78 -0.14 10.62 -0.90
CA ASN A 78 0.90 9.75 -1.41
C ASN A 78 2.31 10.28 -1.10
N SER A 79 3.18 9.38 -0.66
CA SER A 79 4.62 9.60 -0.54
C SER A 79 5.36 8.31 -0.89
N GLY A 80 6.09 8.32 -2.00
CA GLY A 80 6.92 7.18 -2.43
C GLY A 80 6.18 6.05 -3.14
N PHE A 81 4.97 6.31 -3.70
CA PHE A 81 4.20 5.29 -4.43
C PHE A 81 3.62 5.80 -5.75
N THR A 82 3.40 4.90 -6.67
CA THR A 82 2.70 5.15 -7.95
C THR A 82 1.59 4.14 -8.16
N ALA A 83 0.38 4.64 -8.51
CA ALA A 83 -0.68 3.77 -9.00
C ALA A 83 -0.43 3.39 -10.45
N LEU A 84 -0.58 2.13 -10.78
CA LEU A 84 -0.46 1.57 -12.12
C LEU A 84 -1.78 0.88 -12.48
N SER A 85 -2.23 1.05 -13.73
CA SER A 85 -3.47 0.47 -14.24
C SER A 85 -3.23 -0.71 -15.19
N SER A 86 -1.98 -0.97 -15.60
CA SER A 86 -1.66 -2.04 -16.55
C SER A 86 -0.46 -2.84 -16.04
N PRO A 87 -0.49 -4.20 -16.12
CA PRO A 87 -1.59 -5.02 -16.64
C PRO A 87 -2.80 -5.11 -15.71
N ASN A 88 -2.67 -4.77 -14.42
CA ASN A 88 -3.72 -4.78 -13.41
C ASN A 88 -3.60 -3.54 -12.52
N ALA A 89 -4.67 -3.18 -11.83
CA ALA A 89 -4.63 -2.14 -10.81
C ALA A 89 -3.67 -2.54 -9.68
N ARG A 90 -2.65 -1.75 -9.45
CA ARG A 90 -1.62 -2.01 -8.44
C ARG A 90 -1.00 -0.72 -7.96
N ILE A 91 -0.46 -0.77 -6.75
CA ILE A 91 0.27 0.33 -6.15
C ILE A 91 1.72 -0.11 -6.00
N ARG A 92 2.63 0.58 -6.69
CA ARG A 92 4.07 0.30 -6.69
C ARG A 92 4.80 1.22 -5.72
N TYR A 93 5.74 0.65 -4.99
CA TYR A 93 6.69 1.38 -4.16
C TYR A 93 7.89 1.85 -5.01
N ASP A 94 8.24 3.13 -4.94
CA ASP A 94 9.20 3.76 -5.85
C ASP A 94 10.53 4.15 -5.19
N GLU A 95 10.59 4.19 -3.85
CA GLU A 95 11.77 4.65 -3.14
C GLU A 95 12.88 3.57 -3.08
N PRO A 96 14.16 4.00 -3.03
CA PRO A 96 15.29 3.07 -3.08
C PRO A 96 15.48 2.27 -1.78
N GLU A 97 15.05 2.81 -0.63
CA GLU A 97 15.19 2.15 0.66
C GLU A 97 14.05 1.16 0.89
N ALA A 98 14.40 -0.04 1.36
CA ALA A 98 13.38 -1.01 1.75
C ALA A 98 12.60 -0.54 2.97
N MET A 99 11.31 -0.88 3.03
CA MET A 99 10.46 -0.58 4.18
C MET A 99 9.68 -1.79 4.66
N ILE A 100 9.36 -1.81 5.96
CA ILE A 100 8.34 -2.71 6.50
C ILE A 100 7.00 -1.99 6.40
N ALA A 101 6.12 -2.53 5.59
CA ALA A 101 4.82 -1.94 5.29
C ALA A 101 3.68 -2.68 5.98
N THR A 102 2.73 -1.92 6.51
CA THR A 102 1.41 -2.39 6.92
C THR A 102 0.42 -2.06 5.82
N LEU A 103 -0.34 -3.05 5.40
CA LEU A 103 -1.35 -2.99 4.37
C LEU A 103 -2.73 -3.07 5.02
N SER A 104 -3.67 -2.26 4.56
CA SER A 104 -5.08 -2.37 4.92
C SER A 104 -5.92 -2.13 3.67
N PHE A 105 -6.71 -3.13 3.32
CA PHE A 105 -7.66 -3.05 2.20
C PHE A 105 -9.07 -3.25 2.71
N SER A 106 -9.98 -2.37 2.35
CA SER A 106 -11.42 -2.52 2.61
C SER A 106 -12.21 -2.26 1.34
N THR A 107 -13.29 -3.01 1.19
CA THR A 107 -14.12 -2.96 -0.02
C THR A 107 -15.56 -3.32 0.28
N SER A 108 -16.48 -2.78 -0.52
CA SER A 108 -17.88 -3.20 -0.58
C SER A 108 -18.11 -3.98 -1.86
N ILE A 109 -18.46 -5.25 -1.72
CA ILE A 109 -18.66 -6.17 -2.84
C ILE A 109 -20.04 -6.82 -2.82
N ARG A 110 -20.52 -7.18 -4.00
CA ARG A 110 -21.69 -8.06 -4.19
C ARG A 110 -21.54 -8.86 -5.49
N HIS A 111 -22.46 -9.77 -5.74
CA HIS A 111 -22.65 -10.41 -7.04
C HIS A 111 -24.12 -10.52 -7.41
N ALA A 112 -24.42 -10.62 -8.70
CA ALA A 112 -25.77 -10.75 -9.23
C ALA A 112 -26.18 -12.21 -9.53
N ALA A 113 -25.30 -13.19 -9.28
CA ALA A 113 -25.59 -14.60 -9.49
C ALA A 113 -26.55 -15.13 -8.40
N GLY A 114 -27.54 -15.95 -8.77
CA GLY A 114 -28.49 -16.50 -7.80
C GLY A 114 -27.86 -17.37 -6.72
N GLY A 115 -28.35 -17.25 -5.48
CA GLY A 115 -27.88 -17.99 -4.31
C GLY A 115 -26.58 -17.42 -3.69
N SER A 116 -26.21 -17.97 -2.53
CA SER A 116 -24.98 -17.55 -1.84
C SER A 116 -23.74 -18.11 -2.53
N ARG A 117 -22.65 -17.35 -2.51
CA ARG A 117 -21.33 -17.72 -3.03
C ARG A 117 -20.25 -17.27 -2.06
N ASP A 118 -19.23 -18.08 -1.94
CA ASP A 118 -18.03 -17.67 -1.23
C ASP A 118 -17.11 -16.93 -2.21
N VAL A 119 -16.75 -15.71 -1.83
CA VAL A 119 -15.73 -14.88 -2.50
C VAL A 119 -14.54 -14.81 -1.58
N GLU A 120 -13.37 -15.18 -2.09
CA GLU A 120 -12.12 -15.07 -1.37
C GLU A 120 -11.32 -13.91 -1.97
N LEU A 121 -10.93 -12.97 -1.10
CA LEU A 121 -10.07 -11.84 -1.44
C LEU A 121 -8.70 -12.03 -0.79
N ALA A 122 -7.64 -11.64 -1.47
CA ALA A 122 -6.27 -11.75 -0.98
C ALA A 122 -5.40 -10.59 -1.46
N LEU A 123 -4.45 -10.18 -0.60
CA LEU A 123 -3.39 -9.25 -0.98
C LEU A 123 -2.20 -10.02 -1.56
N TYR A 124 -1.63 -9.47 -2.61
CA TYR A 124 -0.49 -10.02 -3.34
C TYR A 124 0.63 -9.00 -3.40
N GLN A 125 1.86 -9.48 -3.29
CA GLN A 125 3.08 -8.72 -3.58
C GLN A 125 3.76 -9.37 -4.77
N ASN A 126 3.98 -8.61 -5.83
CA ASN A 126 4.66 -9.08 -7.05
C ASN A 126 4.05 -10.38 -7.61
N GLY A 127 2.72 -10.48 -7.61
CA GLY A 127 2.00 -11.67 -8.08
C GLY A 127 2.05 -12.87 -7.13
N THR A 128 2.58 -12.73 -5.91
CA THR A 128 2.64 -13.78 -4.89
C THR A 128 1.74 -13.43 -3.71
N ILE A 129 0.92 -14.38 -3.25
CA ILE A 129 0.02 -14.16 -2.12
C ILE A 129 0.79 -13.84 -0.84
N ILE A 130 0.33 -12.81 -0.13
CA ILE A 130 0.86 -12.45 1.18
C ILE A 130 0.24 -13.38 2.23
N ASN A 131 1.07 -14.13 2.94
CA ASN A 131 0.62 -15.08 3.95
C ASN A 131 -0.24 -14.40 5.03
N GLY A 132 -1.43 -14.97 5.27
CA GLY A 132 -2.37 -14.45 6.26
C GLY A 132 -3.21 -13.25 5.81
N ALA A 133 -2.89 -12.63 4.67
CA ALA A 133 -3.63 -11.48 4.13
C ALA A 133 -4.71 -11.93 3.13
N HIS A 134 -5.56 -12.87 3.53
CA HIS A 134 -6.73 -13.30 2.76
C HIS A 134 -7.96 -13.52 3.66
N VAL A 135 -9.13 -13.42 3.07
CA VAL A 135 -10.41 -13.60 3.74
C VAL A 135 -11.42 -14.23 2.80
N ILE A 136 -12.28 -15.07 3.35
CA ILE A 136 -13.45 -15.61 2.64
C ILE A 136 -14.69 -14.89 3.17
N GLN A 137 -15.48 -14.34 2.25
CA GLN A 137 -16.76 -13.73 2.53
C GLN A 137 -17.85 -14.46 1.77
N THR A 138 -18.82 -15.02 2.49
CA THR A 138 -20.04 -15.51 1.85
C THR A 138 -20.91 -14.32 1.50
N THR A 139 -21.18 -14.13 0.22
CA THR A 139 -22.04 -13.07 -0.31
C THR A 139 -23.39 -13.64 -0.73
N GLY A 140 -24.45 -12.92 -0.43
CA GLY A 140 -25.79 -13.21 -0.94
C GLY A 140 -26.03 -12.58 -2.32
N ASN A 141 -27.15 -12.94 -2.93
CA ASN A 141 -27.57 -12.33 -4.17
C ASN A 141 -27.92 -10.85 -3.94
N SER A 142 -27.24 -9.96 -4.63
CA SER A 142 -27.49 -8.51 -4.65
C SER A 142 -27.26 -7.73 -3.34
N ASP A 143 -26.82 -8.40 -2.27
CA ASP A 143 -26.53 -7.73 -0.99
C ASP A 143 -25.08 -7.25 -0.94
N TRP A 144 -24.89 -5.99 -0.56
CA TRP A 144 -23.55 -5.44 -0.34
C TRP A 144 -22.94 -6.02 0.94
N ASN A 145 -21.73 -6.51 0.81
CA ASN A 145 -20.92 -7.03 1.90
C ASN A 145 -19.63 -6.24 2.02
N ASN A 146 -19.27 -5.87 3.24
CA ASN A 146 -18.01 -5.19 3.52
C ASN A 146 -16.94 -6.20 3.91
N VAL A 147 -15.78 -6.08 3.29
CA VAL A 147 -14.64 -6.96 3.53
C VAL A 147 -13.43 -6.11 3.87
N THR A 148 -12.66 -6.55 4.86
CA THR A 148 -11.40 -5.91 5.24
C THR A 148 -10.30 -6.95 5.32
N LEU A 149 -9.17 -6.66 4.69
CA LEU A 149 -7.92 -7.42 4.79
C LEU A 149 -6.84 -6.55 5.42
N VAL A 150 -5.97 -7.19 6.17
CA VAL A 150 -4.76 -6.57 6.68
C VAL A 150 -3.57 -7.48 6.38
N GLY A 151 -2.40 -6.88 6.19
CA GLY A 151 -1.17 -7.60 5.93
C GLY A 151 0.04 -6.81 6.36
N GLN A 152 1.17 -7.48 6.45
CA GLN A 152 2.46 -6.86 6.67
C GLN A 152 3.49 -7.50 5.74
N VAL A 153 4.29 -6.67 5.08
CA VAL A 153 5.30 -7.11 4.12
C VAL A 153 6.53 -6.21 4.18
N GLU A 154 7.63 -6.72 3.69
CA GLU A 154 8.77 -5.91 3.30
C GLU A 154 8.60 -5.49 1.83
N LEU A 155 8.74 -4.20 1.54
CA LEU A 155 8.74 -3.65 0.19
C LEU A 155 10.13 -3.13 -0.15
N ALA A 156 10.67 -3.61 -1.25
CA ALA A 156 11.83 -3.06 -1.92
C ALA A 156 11.39 -2.17 -3.09
N GLN A 157 12.30 -1.37 -3.62
CA GLN A 157 12.01 -0.52 -4.78
C GLN A 157 11.44 -1.34 -5.95
N ASN A 158 10.37 -0.83 -6.55
CA ASN A 158 9.58 -1.42 -7.62
C ASN A 158 8.68 -2.60 -7.21
N ASP A 159 8.67 -3.00 -5.95
CA ASP A 159 7.65 -3.92 -5.47
C ASP A 159 6.26 -3.28 -5.57
N TYR A 160 5.27 -4.11 -5.86
CA TYR A 160 3.89 -3.64 -5.98
C TYR A 160 2.91 -4.54 -5.22
N ILE A 161 1.84 -3.92 -4.78
CA ILE A 161 0.73 -4.57 -4.10
C ILE A 161 -0.48 -4.60 -5.03
N GLU A 162 -1.11 -5.75 -5.10
CA GLU A 162 -2.32 -6.04 -5.87
C GLU A 162 -3.38 -6.68 -4.96
N VAL A 163 -4.64 -6.58 -5.36
CA VAL A 163 -5.75 -7.30 -4.75
C VAL A 163 -6.22 -8.37 -5.71
N PHE A 164 -6.33 -9.60 -5.24
CA PHE A 164 -6.82 -10.73 -6.02
C PHE A 164 -8.13 -11.25 -5.45
N ALA A 165 -8.96 -11.79 -6.33
CA ALA A 165 -10.19 -12.45 -5.96
C ALA A 165 -10.36 -13.78 -6.67
N LYS A 166 -11.05 -14.72 -6.00
CA LYS A 166 -11.66 -15.91 -6.61
C LYS A 166 -13.02 -16.15 -5.96
N ALA A 167 -13.82 -17.02 -6.53
CA ALA A 167 -15.10 -17.41 -5.95
C ALA A 167 -15.30 -18.92 -5.98
N SER A 168 -16.23 -19.44 -5.21
CA SER A 168 -16.58 -20.87 -5.21
C SER A 168 -17.14 -21.37 -6.56
N GLN A 169 -17.63 -20.43 -7.39
CA GLN A 169 -18.06 -20.66 -8.77
C GLN A 169 -17.82 -19.38 -9.58
N SER A 170 -17.71 -19.48 -10.91
CA SER A 170 -17.59 -18.30 -11.77
C SER A 170 -18.79 -17.37 -11.60
N LEU A 171 -18.52 -16.09 -11.42
CA LEU A 171 -19.51 -15.03 -11.25
C LEU A 171 -18.98 -13.68 -11.72
N THR A 172 -19.84 -12.69 -11.83
CA THR A 172 -19.46 -11.29 -11.95
C THR A 172 -19.48 -10.69 -10.55
N LEU A 173 -18.30 -10.26 -10.07
CA LEU A 173 -18.14 -9.51 -8.84
C LEU A 173 -18.34 -8.03 -9.15
N GLU A 174 -19.16 -7.38 -8.34
CA GLU A 174 -19.36 -5.94 -8.37
C GLU A 174 -18.70 -5.29 -7.16
N THR A 175 -17.96 -4.22 -7.39
CA THR A 175 -17.27 -3.44 -6.36
C THR A 175 -17.81 -2.01 -6.36
N ALA A 176 -18.45 -1.59 -5.28
CA ALA A 176 -18.96 -0.23 -5.15
C ALA A 176 -17.92 0.74 -4.57
N SER A 177 -17.08 0.24 -3.69
CA SER A 177 -15.99 1.03 -3.12
C SER A 177 -14.82 0.13 -2.79
N ALA A 178 -13.61 0.66 -2.90
CA ALA A 178 -12.41 0.00 -2.44
C ALA A 178 -11.43 1.04 -1.91
N PHE A 179 -10.73 0.72 -0.83
CA PHE A 179 -9.69 1.56 -0.26
C PHE A 179 -8.49 0.72 0.17
N LEU A 180 -7.35 0.96 -0.46
CA LEU A 180 -6.08 0.32 -0.11
C LEU A 180 -5.15 1.36 0.51
N THR A 181 -4.77 1.15 1.75
CA THR A 181 -3.77 1.93 2.46
C THR A 181 -2.50 1.11 2.61
N ILE A 182 -1.37 1.72 2.27
CA ILE A 182 -0.03 1.18 2.52
C ILE A 182 0.72 2.24 3.31
N LYS A 183 1.25 1.88 4.45
CA LYS A 183 2.12 2.75 5.24
C LYS A 183 3.23 1.94 5.89
N GLY A 184 4.40 2.50 5.96
CA GLY A 184 5.54 1.77 6.51
C GLY A 184 6.62 2.67 7.06
N VAL A 185 7.60 2.02 7.64
CA VAL A 185 8.83 2.63 8.16
C VAL A 185 10.02 1.99 7.45
N PHE A 186 11.08 2.75 7.31
CA PHE A 186 12.32 2.21 6.77
C PHE A 186 12.75 0.96 7.54
N LYS A 187 13.26 0.01 6.77
CA LYS A 187 14.01 -1.11 7.30
C LYS A 187 15.47 -0.65 7.45
N PRO A 188 16.00 -0.59 8.68
CA PRO A 188 17.41 -0.22 8.91
C PRO A 188 18.37 -1.25 8.35
#